data_5055a9ab7c5a015b1e06d23e1d308a3c
#
_entry.id   5055a9ab7c5a015b1e06d23e1d308a3c
#
_cell.length_a   1.000
_cell.length_b   1.000
_cell.length_c   1.000
_cell.angle_alpha   90.00
_cell.angle_beta   90.00
_cell.angle_gamma   90.00
#
_symmetry.space_group_name_H-M   'P 1'
#
loop_
_entity.id
_entity.type
_entity.pdbx_description
1 polymer ?
#
loop_
_entity_poly.entity_id
_entity_poly.type
_entity_poly.pdbx_seq_one_letter_code
_entity_poly.pdbx_strand_id
1 'polypeptide(L)'
;MDFYAIPPLNNKDLHHNGDRYFCLAQHYLNDEAYREFFLGLPEDAWVTLDNGAGDFDTVTPNVLLDIVKELNPNEVIPLDILFNKQQTMVNAVKFNKMLDGIGYEGEVMFVPQGKSKEDWLDCYVWAIQQEWINTIGMSKIGIPFAFNNATQDNLIMESRHEAFDVLRQNGLLIKPMHFLGLGDPNEFAYYMCFPEGQYVRSNDSCNSVWSAMNGISWAAGDFKRIPTPGDYFERTVADDVVELADANMEYIQRVTNG
;
A
#
# COMPACT_ATOMS: atom_id res chain seq x y z
N MET A 1 6.09 -12.10 -5.00
CA MET A 1 5.32 -10.91 -4.57
C MET A 1 6.17 -10.09 -3.61
N ASP A 2 6.15 -8.76 -3.75
CA ASP A 2 7.00 -7.88 -2.94
C ASP A 2 6.25 -7.41 -1.68
N PHE A 3 6.92 -7.40 -0.54
CA PHE A 3 6.38 -6.88 0.72
C PHE A 3 7.14 -5.62 1.15
N TYR A 4 6.40 -4.55 1.41
CA TYR A 4 6.93 -3.29 1.91
C TYR A 4 6.64 -3.16 3.40
N ALA A 5 7.66 -3.29 4.24
CA ALA A 5 7.52 -3.00 5.66
C ALA A 5 7.39 -1.50 5.89
N ILE A 6 6.50 -1.10 6.78
CA ILE A 6 6.35 0.28 7.25
C ILE A 6 6.66 0.31 8.74
N PRO A 7 7.93 0.52 9.14
CA PRO A 7 8.33 0.60 10.53
C PRO A 7 8.02 1.96 11.16
N PRO A 8 8.12 2.09 12.50
CA PRO A 8 8.15 3.38 13.18
C PRO A 8 9.30 4.27 12.69
N LEU A 9 9.15 5.59 12.78
CA LEU A 9 10.13 6.57 12.26
C LEU A 9 11.52 6.44 12.90
N ASN A 10 11.58 6.00 14.15
CA ASN A 10 12.85 5.80 14.86
C ASN A 10 13.61 4.52 14.44
N ASN A 11 12.95 3.63 13.67
CA ASN A 11 13.52 2.34 13.26
C ASN A 11 13.48 2.18 11.73
N LYS A 12 13.86 3.23 11.00
CA LYS A 12 13.88 3.27 9.54
C LYS A 12 14.64 2.11 8.90
N ASP A 13 15.67 1.61 9.57
CA ASP A 13 16.47 0.48 9.11
C ASP A 13 15.64 -0.81 8.92
N LEU A 14 14.47 -0.93 9.56
CA LEU A 14 13.53 -2.03 9.33
C LEU A 14 12.75 -1.95 8.01
N HIS A 15 12.97 -0.90 7.20
CA HIS A 15 12.48 -0.88 5.81
C HIS A 15 13.22 -1.87 4.88
N HIS A 16 14.39 -2.37 5.27
CA HIS A 16 15.34 -3.09 4.41
C HIS A 16 14.91 -4.51 4.00
N ASN A 17 13.64 -4.73 3.76
CA ASN A 17 13.17 -6.03 3.32
C ASN A 17 13.15 -6.12 1.79
N GLY A 18 14.34 -6.24 1.18
CA GLY A 18 14.49 -6.58 -0.23
C GLY A 18 14.39 -5.41 -1.21
N ASP A 19 15.14 -4.34 -1.04
CA ASP A 19 15.29 -3.23 -1.99
C ASP A 19 13.99 -2.50 -2.39
N ARG A 20 12.89 -2.72 -1.62
CA ARG A 20 11.56 -2.17 -1.86
C ARG A 20 11.11 -1.32 -0.68
N TYR A 21 10.76 -0.08 -0.96
CA TYR A 21 10.46 0.93 0.06
C TYR A 21 9.13 1.62 -0.21
N PHE A 22 8.35 1.85 0.85
CA PHE A 22 7.08 2.55 0.78
C PHE A 22 7.19 3.88 1.53
N CYS A 23 7.25 4.97 0.77
CA CYS A 23 7.44 6.32 1.30
C CYS A 23 6.09 6.99 1.56
N LEU A 24 5.84 7.40 2.79
CA LEU A 24 4.63 8.14 3.17
C LEU A 24 4.89 9.66 3.03
N ALA A 25 4.16 10.32 2.13
CA ALA A 25 4.37 11.73 1.80
C ALA A 25 4.34 12.66 3.03
N GLN A 26 3.46 12.41 4.01
CA GLN A 26 3.38 13.23 5.23
C GLN A 26 4.63 13.14 6.09
N HIS A 27 5.18 11.93 6.24
CA HIS A 27 6.42 11.76 7.00
C HIS A 27 7.60 12.34 6.25
N TYR A 28 7.64 12.21 4.93
CA TYR A 28 8.64 12.84 4.09
C TYR A 28 8.68 14.37 4.24
N LEU A 29 7.51 15.01 4.42
CA LEU A 29 7.39 16.45 4.60
C LEU A 29 7.72 16.92 6.02
N ASN A 30 7.40 16.11 7.03
CA ASN A 30 7.38 16.56 8.42
C ASN A 30 8.55 16.01 9.27
N ASP A 31 9.30 15.03 8.77
CA ASP A 31 10.44 14.42 9.44
C ASP A 31 11.68 14.46 8.54
N GLU A 32 12.65 15.33 8.88
CA GLU A 32 13.87 15.52 8.10
C GLU A 32 14.72 14.23 8.03
N ALA A 33 14.79 13.46 9.12
CA ALA A 33 15.55 12.22 9.14
C ALA A 33 14.90 11.12 8.29
N TYR A 34 13.56 11.12 8.17
CA TYR A 34 12.83 10.23 7.26
C TYR A 34 13.09 10.62 5.80
N ARG A 35 13.04 11.91 5.48
CA ARG A 35 13.35 12.44 4.15
C ARG A 35 14.80 12.12 3.74
N GLU A 36 15.76 12.38 4.61
CA GLU A 36 17.19 12.06 4.35
C GLU A 36 17.42 10.57 4.13
N PHE A 37 16.71 9.71 4.88
CA PHE A 37 16.76 8.27 4.68
C PHE A 37 16.35 7.88 3.25
N PHE A 38 15.23 8.39 2.75
CA PHE A 38 14.76 8.09 1.40
C PHE A 38 15.66 8.69 0.31
N LEU A 39 16.21 9.88 0.51
CA LEU A 39 17.17 10.50 -0.41
C LEU A 39 18.52 9.79 -0.43
N GLY A 40 18.88 9.07 0.63
CA GLY A 40 20.12 8.32 0.78
C GLY A 40 20.04 6.86 0.31
N LEU A 41 18.90 6.39 -0.21
CA LEU A 41 18.76 5.02 -0.68
C LEU A 41 19.66 4.73 -1.90
N PRO A 42 20.09 3.47 -2.10
CA PRO A 42 20.81 3.07 -3.30
C PRO A 42 20.02 3.35 -4.59
N GLU A 43 20.72 3.59 -5.71
CA GLU A 43 20.10 3.90 -7.01
C GLU A 43 19.19 2.77 -7.54
N ASP A 44 19.44 1.53 -7.13
CA ASP A 44 18.66 0.35 -7.50
C ASP A 44 17.48 0.07 -6.55
N ALA A 45 17.32 0.85 -5.49
CA ALA A 45 16.18 0.77 -4.60
C ALA A 45 14.89 1.17 -5.32
N TRP A 46 13.85 0.35 -5.15
CA TRP A 46 12.52 0.69 -5.64
C TRP A 46 11.75 1.45 -4.57
N VAL A 47 11.30 2.65 -4.90
CA VAL A 47 10.50 3.48 -4.00
C VAL A 47 9.11 3.70 -4.57
N THR A 48 8.07 3.34 -3.79
CA THR A 48 6.68 3.73 -4.04
C THR A 48 6.32 4.91 -3.12
N LEU A 49 5.86 6.02 -3.68
CA LEU A 49 5.44 7.22 -2.95
C LEU A 49 3.92 7.22 -2.75
N ASP A 50 3.48 7.10 -1.49
CA ASP A 50 2.08 7.16 -1.10
C ASP A 50 1.63 8.59 -0.78
N ASN A 51 0.39 8.92 -1.17
CA ASN A 51 -0.22 10.23 -0.95
C ASN A 51 -0.82 10.42 0.47
N GLY A 52 -0.95 9.34 1.26
CA GLY A 52 -1.45 9.36 2.65
C GLY A 52 -2.96 9.48 2.81
N ALA A 53 -3.75 9.26 1.76
CA ALA A 53 -5.22 9.45 1.80
C ALA A 53 -5.96 8.58 2.84
N GLY A 54 -5.36 7.49 3.28
CA GLY A 54 -5.98 6.55 4.21
C GLY A 54 -5.79 6.85 5.69
N ASP A 55 -4.64 7.39 6.06
CA ASP A 55 -4.19 7.45 7.44
C ASP A 55 -3.88 8.89 7.93
N PHE A 56 -3.79 9.87 7.01
CA PHE A 56 -3.35 11.23 7.30
C PHE A 56 -4.14 12.28 6.51
N ASP A 57 -3.93 13.56 6.84
CA ASP A 57 -4.35 14.67 5.99
C ASP A 57 -3.61 14.57 4.65
N THR A 58 -4.35 14.47 3.57
CA THR A 58 -3.80 14.37 2.23
C THR A 58 -2.96 15.59 1.87
N VAL A 59 -1.81 15.34 1.28
CA VAL A 59 -1.01 16.41 0.68
C VAL A 59 -1.72 17.00 -0.54
N THR A 60 -1.41 18.24 -0.94
CA THR A 60 -1.95 18.80 -2.18
C THR A 60 -1.25 18.21 -3.41
N PRO A 61 -1.87 18.22 -4.62
CA PRO A 61 -1.22 17.74 -5.84
C PRO A 61 0.13 18.41 -6.14
N ASN A 62 0.26 19.71 -5.87
CA ASN A 62 1.52 20.44 -6.07
C ASN A 62 2.60 19.98 -5.10
N VAL A 63 2.25 19.77 -3.83
CA VAL A 63 3.19 19.27 -2.82
C VAL A 63 3.64 17.84 -3.16
N LEU A 64 2.72 16.96 -3.58
CA LEU A 64 3.07 15.62 -4.01
C LEU A 64 4.00 15.66 -5.24
N LEU A 65 3.73 16.55 -6.20
CA LEU A 65 4.60 16.74 -7.38
C LEU A 65 6.00 17.24 -7.00
N ASP A 66 6.11 18.10 -5.99
CA ASP A 66 7.40 18.60 -5.53
C ASP A 66 8.21 17.48 -4.85
N ILE A 67 7.55 16.58 -4.09
CA ILE A 67 8.20 15.36 -3.58
C ILE A 67 8.66 14.47 -4.74
N VAL A 68 7.82 14.26 -5.77
CA VAL A 68 8.20 13.46 -6.96
C VAL A 68 9.44 14.03 -7.63
N LYS A 69 9.54 15.35 -7.80
CA LYS A 69 10.74 15.98 -8.42
C LYS A 69 11.99 15.80 -7.59
N GLU A 70 11.89 15.80 -6.28
CA GLU A 70 13.04 15.69 -5.37
C GLU A 70 13.46 14.24 -5.17
N LEU A 71 12.50 13.35 -4.86
CA LEU A 71 12.75 11.94 -4.53
C LEU A 71 12.94 11.09 -5.78
N ASN A 72 12.32 11.45 -6.89
CA ASN A 72 12.25 10.67 -8.13
C ASN A 72 11.85 9.20 -7.89
N PRO A 73 10.68 8.93 -7.25
CA PRO A 73 10.27 7.58 -6.90
C PRO A 73 10.04 6.73 -8.16
N ASN A 74 10.16 5.41 -8.05
CA ASN A 74 9.86 4.49 -9.14
C ASN A 74 8.36 4.39 -9.42
N GLU A 75 7.53 4.61 -8.39
CA GLU A 75 6.08 4.57 -8.50
C GLU A 75 5.45 5.64 -7.60
N VAL A 76 4.36 6.27 -8.06
CA VAL A 76 3.62 7.27 -7.28
C VAL A 76 2.13 6.96 -7.26
N ILE A 77 1.48 7.22 -6.12
CA ILE A 77 0.03 7.11 -5.95
C ILE A 77 -0.57 8.52 -6.05
N PRO A 78 -1.32 8.85 -7.15
CA PRO A 78 -2.07 10.11 -7.23
C PRO A 78 -3.11 10.23 -6.11
N LEU A 79 -3.49 11.47 -5.79
CA LEU A 79 -4.47 11.75 -4.74
C LEU A 79 -5.81 11.08 -5.03
N ASP A 80 -6.17 10.09 -4.24
CA ASP A 80 -7.49 9.51 -4.19
C ASP A 80 -8.33 10.17 -3.07
N ILE A 81 -9.62 10.21 -3.26
CA ILE A 81 -10.57 10.76 -2.28
C ILE A 81 -11.45 9.61 -1.80
N LEU A 82 -11.32 9.26 -0.53
CA LEU A 82 -12.07 8.16 0.07
C LEU A 82 -13.55 8.22 -0.29
N PHE A 83 -14.08 7.12 -0.78
CA PHE A 83 -15.48 6.91 -1.16
C PHE A 83 -15.99 7.80 -2.31
N ASN A 84 -15.12 8.51 -3.03
CA ASN A 84 -15.50 9.43 -4.10
C ASN A 84 -14.83 9.07 -5.43
N LYS A 85 -15.48 8.18 -6.21
CA LYS A 85 -15.07 7.76 -7.54
C LYS A 85 -14.72 8.95 -8.45
N GLN A 86 -15.66 9.87 -8.59
CA GLN A 86 -15.54 10.96 -9.57
C GLN A 86 -14.33 11.88 -9.28
N GLN A 87 -14.16 12.26 -8.02
CA GLN A 87 -13.05 13.14 -7.66
C GLN A 87 -11.71 12.43 -7.76
N THR A 88 -11.64 11.15 -7.38
CA THR A 88 -10.44 10.30 -7.52
C THR A 88 -9.99 10.22 -8.98
N MET A 89 -10.90 9.89 -9.90
CA MET A 89 -10.59 9.83 -11.33
C MET A 89 -10.12 11.19 -11.89
N VAL A 90 -10.80 12.28 -11.52
CA VAL A 90 -10.43 13.64 -11.96
C VAL A 90 -9.04 14.04 -11.42
N ASN A 91 -8.75 13.76 -10.16
CA ASN A 91 -7.46 14.05 -9.56
C ASN A 91 -6.34 13.27 -10.26
N ALA A 92 -6.54 11.98 -10.50
CA ALA A 92 -5.55 11.14 -11.16
C ALA A 92 -5.20 11.63 -12.57
N VAL A 93 -6.21 11.97 -13.39
CA VAL A 93 -5.98 12.53 -14.73
C VAL A 93 -5.23 13.85 -14.68
N LYS A 94 -5.58 14.73 -13.72
CA LYS A 94 -4.87 16.01 -13.55
C LYS A 94 -3.42 15.79 -13.13
N PHE A 95 -3.21 14.91 -12.18
CA PHE A 95 -1.87 14.62 -11.66
C PHE A 95 -0.99 13.96 -12.73
N ASN A 96 -1.54 13.01 -13.52
CA ASN A 96 -0.81 12.42 -14.64
C ASN A 96 -0.31 13.48 -15.63
N LYS A 97 -1.14 14.48 -15.97
CA LYS A 97 -0.70 15.61 -16.83
C LYS A 97 0.42 16.45 -16.18
N MET A 98 0.43 16.55 -14.85
CA MET A 98 1.51 17.25 -14.14
C MET A 98 2.80 16.42 -14.18
N LEU A 99 2.72 15.09 -14.06
CA LEU A 99 3.84 14.17 -14.21
C LEU A 99 4.42 14.22 -15.63
N ASP A 100 3.56 14.19 -16.66
CA ASP A 100 3.96 14.40 -18.06
C ASP A 100 4.71 15.73 -18.25
N GLY A 101 4.20 16.80 -17.61
CA GLY A 101 4.78 18.14 -17.67
C GLY A 101 6.18 18.26 -17.10
N ILE A 102 6.60 17.36 -16.21
CA ILE A 102 7.96 17.30 -15.64
C ILE A 102 8.82 16.20 -16.25
N GLY A 103 8.27 15.40 -17.19
CA GLY A 103 8.99 14.28 -17.81
C GLY A 103 9.21 13.10 -16.85
N TYR A 104 8.30 12.84 -15.92
CA TYR A 104 8.39 11.70 -15.01
C TYR A 104 8.24 10.39 -15.78
N GLU A 105 9.21 9.47 -15.61
CA GLU A 105 9.28 8.19 -16.31
C GLU A 105 8.88 6.99 -15.42
N GLY A 106 8.56 7.24 -14.13
CA GLY A 106 8.15 6.20 -13.19
C GLY A 106 6.70 5.73 -13.42
N GLU A 107 6.31 4.74 -12.63
CA GLU A 107 4.99 4.12 -12.69
C GLU A 107 3.93 4.89 -11.90
N VAL A 108 2.66 4.67 -12.26
CA VAL A 108 1.51 5.22 -11.54
C VAL A 108 0.66 4.09 -10.98
N MET A 109 0.48 4.08 -9.65
CA MET A 109 -0.47 3.21 -8.97
C MET A 109 -1.76 3.98 -8.70
N PHE A 110 -2.88 3.49 -9.19
CA PHE A 110 -4.20 4.10 -8.97
C PHE A 110 -4.99 3.32 -7.93
N VAL A 111 -5.61 4.03 -6.98
CA VAL A 111 -6.43 3.45 -5.91
C VAL A 111 -7.91 3.72 -6.20
N PRO A 112 -8.68 2.72 -6.72
CA PRO A 112 -10.09 2.88 -6.98
C PRO A 112 -10.88 3.21 -5.72
N GLN A 113 -11.80 4.18 -5.82
CA GLN A 113 -12.69 4.62 -4.75
C GLN A 113 -14.14 4.59 -5.19
N GLY A 114 -15.06 4.37 -4.25
CA GLY A 114 -16.50 4.35 -4.51
C GLY A 114 -17.29 4.31 -3.21
N LYS A 115 -18.52 4.82 -3.24
CA LYS A 115 -19.45 4.76 -2.10
C LYS A 115 -20.35 3.53 -2.08
N SER A 116 -20.31 2.73 -3.14
CA SER A 116 -20.96 1.43 -3.28
C SER A 116 -20.08 0.50 -4.10
N LYS A 117 -20.42 -0.77 -4.11
CA LYS A 117 -19.75 -1.81 -4.92
C LYS A 117 -19.75 -1.44 -6.41
N GLU A 118 -20.88 -0.96 -6.93
CA GLU A 118 -21.02 -0.54 -8.32
C GLU A 118 -20.13 0.66 -8.63
N ASP A 119 -20.11 1.67 -7.76
CA ASP A 119 -19.25 2.85 -7.92
C ASP A 119 -17.77 2.47 -7.91
N TRP A 120 -17.37 1.55 -7.00
CA TRP A 120 -15.98 1.09 -6.92
C TRP A 120 -15.58 0.29 -8.17
N LEU A 121 -16.47 -0.62 -8.62
CA LEU A 121 -16.23 -1.41 -9.83
C LEU A 121 -16.13 -0.52 -11.08
N ASP A 122 -16.99 0.48 -11.22
CA ASP A 122 -16.91 1.45 -12.31
C ASP A 122 -15.58 2.21 -12.30
N CYS A 123 -15.11 2.61 -11.11
CA CYS A 123 -13.83 3.26 -10.94
C CYS A 123 -12.65 2.34 -11.32
N TYR A 124 -12.72 1.09 -10.89
CA TYR A 124 -11.74 0.05 -11.23
C TYR A 124 -11.70 -0.22 -12.74
N VAL A 125 -12.87 -0.44 -13.36
CA VAL A 125 -12.97 -0.70 -14.81
C VAL A 125 -12.43 0.47 -15.62
N TRP A 126 -12.72 1.71 -15.20
CA TRP A 126 -12.13 2.87 -15.82
C TRP A 126 -10.58 2.86 -15.69
N ALA A 127 -10.06 2.54 -14.51
CA ALA A 127 -8.62 2.55 -14.26
C ALA A 127 -7.85 1.54 -15.10
N ILE A 128 -8.37 0.32 -15.24
CA ILE A 128 -7.69 -0.73 -16.03
C ILE A 128 -7.65 -0.41 -17.54
N GLN A 129 -8.47 0.50 -18.02
CA GLN A 129 -8.49 0.98 -19.41
C GLN A 129 -7.48 2.11 -19.66
N GLN A 130 -6.88 2.70 -18.61
CA GLN A 130 -5.90 3.77 -18.76
C GLN A 130 -4.50 3.17 -18.97
N GLU A 131 -3.85 3.43 -20.09
CA GLU A 131 -2.52 2.90 -20.39
C GLU A 131 -1.43 3.41 -19.43
N TRP A 132 -1.58 4.65 -18.92
CA TRP A 132 -0.65 5.27 -17.99
C TRP A 132 -0.78 4.80 -16.54
N ILE A 133 -1.80 4.01 -16.20
CA ILE A 133 -1.91 3.36 -14.89
C ILE A 133 -1.24 1.99 -14.98
N ASN A 134 -0.19 1.78 -14.20
CA ASN A 134 0.60 0.56 -14.20
C ASN A 134 0.08 -0.46 -13.18
N THR A 135 -0.35 0.01 -12.02
CA THR A 135 -0.76 -0.82 -10.87
C THR A 135 -2.09 -0.36 -10.30
N ILE A 136 -2.88 -1.29 -9.78
CA ILE A 136 -4.11 -0.99 -9.05
C ILE A 136 -3.91 -1.22 -7.55
N GLY A 137 -4.10 -0.17 -6.76
CA GLY A 137 -4.06 -0.24 -5.29
C GLY A 137 -5.38 -0.74 -4.71
N MET A 138 -5.32 -1.81 -3.93
CA MET A 138 -6.47 -2.43 -3.27
C MET A 138 -6.62 -1.90 -1.84
N SER A 139 -7.42 -0.84 -1.67
CA SER A 139 -7.53 -0.08 -0.43
C SER A 139 -8.05 -0.89 0.77
N LYS A 140 -7.39 -0.77 1.92
CA LYS A 140 -7.86 -1.34 3.21
C LYS A 140 -9.10 -0.63 3.77
N ILE A 141 -9.44 0.58 3.28
CA ILE A 141 -10.55 1.40 3.74
C ILE A 141 -11.65 1.48 2.68
N GLY A 142 -11.29 1.79 1.45
CA GLY A 142 -12.24 2.03 0.37
C GLY A 142 -13.04 0.78 -0.03
N ILE A 143 -12.40 -0.39 -0.10
CA ILE A 143 -13.05 -1.65 -0.46
C ILE A 143 -14.02 -2.13 0.62
N PRO A 144 -13.66 -2.21 1.91
CA PRO A 144 -14.62 -2.58 2.95
C PRO A 144 -15.83 -1.67 3.02
N PHE A 145 -15.64 -0.37 2.83
CA PHE A 145 -16.74 0.56 2.78
C PHE A 145 -17.67 0.31 1.59
N ALA A 146 -17.12 0.16 0.39
CA ALA A 146 -17.88 -0.01 -0.84
C ALA A 146 -18.62 -1.35 -0.89
N PHE A 147 -18.01 -2.45 -0.42
CA PHE A 147 -18.56 -3.80 -0.53
C PHE A 147 -19.48 -4.19 0.63
N ASN A 148 -19.13 -3.77 1.85
CA ASN A 148 -19.82 -4.22 3.06
C ASN A 148 -20.33 -3.06 3.94
N ASN A 149 -20.25 -1.82 3.46
CA ASN A 149 -20.55 -0.62 4.25
C ASN A 149 -19.82 -0.63 5.62
N ALA A 150 -18.59 -1.19 5.62
CA ALA A 150 -17.80 -1.38 6.82
C ALA A 150 -16.83 -0.22 7.01
N THR A 151 -16.83 0.33 8.22
CA THR A 151 -15.88 1.37 8.65
C THR A 151 -14.88 0.84 9.67
N GLN A 152 -14.93 -0.48 9.96
CA GLN A 152 -14.11 -1.12 10.97
C GLN A 152 -13.21 -2.20 10.38
N ASP A 153 -12.11 -2.46 11.04
CA ASP A 153 -11.05 -3.38 10.62
C ASP A 153 -11.47 -4.84 10.45
N ASN A 154 -12.59 -5.26 11.02
CA ASN A 154 -13.02 -6.65 11.08
C ASN A 154 -13.54 -7.24 9.75
N LEU A 155 -13.73 -6.42 8.73
CA LEU A 155 -14.23 -6.87 7.41
C LEU A 155 -13.27 -6.54 6.26
N ILE A 156 -12.01 -6.19 6.55
CA ILE A 156 -11.05 -5.83 5.49
C ILE A 156 -10.76 -7.04 4.61
N MET A 157 -10.40 -8.15 5.22
CA MET A 157 -10.04 -9.37 4.50
C MET A 157 -11.22 -9.89 3.68
N GLU A 158 -12.38 -10.06 4.29
CA GLU A 158 -13.59 -10.58 3.62
C GLU A 158 -14.02 -9.69 2.47
N SER A 159 -13.95 -8.37 2.65
CA SER A 159 -14.32 -7.41 1.60
C SER A 159 -13.35 -7.44 0.42
N ARG A 160 -12.06 -7.56 0.68
CA ARG A 160 -11.04 -7.67 -0.37
C ARG A 160 -11.07 -9.03 -1.07
N HIS A 161 -11.38 -10.12 -0.35
CA HIS A 161 -11.65 -11.43 -0.97
C HIS A 161 -12.85 -11.35 -1.92
N GLU A 162 -13.96 -10.72 -1.47
CA GLU A 162 -15.13 -10.52 -2.33
C GLU A 162 -14.80 -9.68 -3.57
N ALA A 163 -14.06 -8.57 -3.39
CA ALA A 163 -13.63 -7.73 -4.50
C ALA A 163 -12.76 -8.52 -5.51
N PHE A 164 -11.76 -9.25 -5.02
CA PHE A 164 -10.92 -10.11 -5.84
C PHE A 164 -11.73 -11.15 -6.62
N ASP A 165 -12.67 -11.84 -5.95
CA ASP A 165 -13.52 -12.83 -6.59
C ASP A 165 -14.41 -12.24 -7.68
N VAL A 166 -15.00 -11.08 -7.44
CA VAL A 166 -15.80 -10.38 -8.45
C VAL A 166 -14.94 -10.03 -9.67
N LEU A 167 -13.75 -9.50 -9.45
CA LEU A 167 -12.83 -9.16 -10.54
C LEU A 167 -12.38 -10.39 -11.31
N ARG A 168 -11.99 -11.47 -10.61
CA ARG A 168 -11.58 -12.74 -11.19
C ARG A 168 -12.68 -13.38 -12.04
N GLN A 169 -13.90 -13.49 -11.50
CA GLN A 169 -15.04 -14.11 -12.16
C GLN A 169 -15.48 -13.35 -13.42
N ASN A 170 -15.19 -12.05 -13.50
CA ASN A 170 -15.50 -11.22 -14.65
C ASN A 170 -14.32 -11.00 -15.61
N GLY A 171 -13.16 -11.64 -15.37
CA GLY A 171 -11.98 -11.50 -16.22
C GLY A 171 -11.38 -10.09 -16.21
N LEU A 172 -11.52 -9.36 -15.09
CA LEU A 172 -11.07 -7.98 -14.95
C LEU A 172 -9.67 -7.85 -14.33
N LEU A 173 -9.05 -8.95 -13.90
CA LEU A 173 -7.68 -8.96 -13.39
C LEU A 173 -6.70 -8.96 -14.55
N ILE A 174 -6.35 -7.78 -15.04
CA ILE A 174 -5.47 -7.57 -16.21
C ILE A 174 -4.28 -6.65 -15.94
N LYS A 175 -4.26 -6.02 -14.76
CA LYS A 175 -3.12 -5.21 -14.29
C LYS A 175 -2.61 -5.75 -12.96
N PRO A 176 -1.31 -5.51 -12.65
CA PRO A 176 -0.76 -5.80 -11.33
C PRO A 176 -1.56 -5.12 -10.21
N MET A 177 -1.68 -5.78 -9.07
CA MET A 177 -2.36 -5.26 -7.88
C MET A 177 -1.38 -5.09 -6.73
N HIS A 178 -1.55 -4.02 -5.99
CA HIS A 178 -0.89 -3.77 -4.71
C HIS A 178 -1.93 -3.68 -3.60
N PHE A 179 -1.78 -4.47 -2.54
CA PHE A 179 -2.72 -4.48 -1.42
C PHE A 179 -2.26 -3.52 -0.32
N LEU A 180 -2.90 -2.35 -0.25
CA LEU A 180 -2.59 -1.32 0.73
C LEU A 180 -2.94 -1.76 2.16
N GLY A 181 -1.97 -1.67 3.07
CA GLY A 181 -2.14 -1.99 4.48
C GLY A 181 -2.50 -3.44 4.74
N LEU A 182 -2.03 -4.39 3.93
CA LEU A 182 -2.28 -5.80 4.12
C LEU A 182 -1.25 -6.41 5.07
N GLY A 183 -1.71 -6.87 6.23
CA GLY A 183 -0.83 -7.41 7.26
C GLY A 183 -1.29 -8.74 7.85
N ASP A 184 -2.19 -9.48 7.17
CA ASP A 184 -2.61 -10.81 7.59
C ASP A 184 -2.11 -11.85 6.59
N PRO A 185 -1.20 -12.77 7.00
CA PRO A 185 -0.71 -13.82 6.13
C PRO A 185 -1.81 -14.73 5.55
N ASN A 186 -2.93 -14.91 6.27
CA ASN A 186 -4.05 -15.72 5.76
C ASN A 186 -4.75 -15.06 4.57
N GLU A 187 -4.79 -13.74 4.53
CA GLU A 187 -5.35 -13.02 3.39
C GLU A 187 -4.55 -13.30 2.12
N PHE A 188 -3.23 -13.36 2.21
CA PHE A 188 -2.37 -13.74 1.08
C PHE A 188 -2.62 -15.16 0.59
N ALA A 189 -2.67 -16.11 1.53
CA ALA A 189 -2.90 -17.51 1.20
C ALA A 189 -4.15 -17.70 0.34
N TYR A 190 -5.18 -16.87 0.58
CA TYR A 190 -6.40 -16.90 -0.23
C TYR A 190 -6.13 -16.57 -1.71
N TYR A 191 -5.43 -15.46 -1.99
CA TYR A 191 -5.17 -15.05 -3.37
C TYR A 191 -4.29 -16.07 -4.11
N MET A 192 -3.32 -16.66 -3.42
CA MET A 192 -2.41 -17.65 -3.99
C MET A 192 -3.10 -19.00 -4.30
N CYS A 193 -4.32 -19.24 -3.81
CA CYS A 193 -5.10 -20.43 -4.19
C CYS A 193 -5.62 -20.37 -5.64
N PHE A 194 -5.51 -19.23 -6.34
CA PHE A 194 -6.04 -19.06 -7.70
C PHE A 194 -4.92 -18.72 -8.69
N PRO A 195 -5.05 -19.15 -9.97
CA PRO A 195 -4.11 -18.76 -11.02
C PRO A 195 -3.96 -17.23 -11.15
N GLU A 196 -5.04 -16.49 -10.89
CA GLU A 196 -5.07 -15.05 -10.93
C GLU A 196 -4.27 -14.39 -9.78
N GLY A 197 -3.83 -15.15 -8.77
CA GLY A 197 -2.88 -14.68 -7.76
C GLY A 197 -1.60 -14.12 -8.35
N GLN A 198 -1.23 -14.52 -9.58
CA GLN A 198 -0.11 -13.93 -10.32
C GLN A 198 -0.22 -12.41 -10.52
N TYR A 199 -1.43 -11.84 -10.48
CA TYR A 199 -1.63 -10.39 -10.56
C TYR A 199 -1.40 -9.67 -9.23
N VAL A 200 -1.28 -10.38 -8.11
CA VAL A 200 -0.90 -9.78 -6.82
C VAL A 200 0.59 -9.52 -6.82
N ARG A 201 0.99 -8.29 -7.14
CA ARG A 201 2.39 -7.88 -7.27
C ARG A 201 3.04 -7.65 -5.91
N SER A 202 2.36 -6.89 -5.06
CA SER A 202 2.97 -6.38 -3.82
C SER A 202 1.94 -5.97 -2.77
N ASN A 203 2.44 -5.69 -1.57
CA ASN A 203 1.66 -5.10 -0.48
C ASN A 203 2.57 -4.30 0.45
N ASP A 204 1.96 -3.40 1.24
CA ASP A 204 2.60 -2.70 2.34
C ASP A 204 1.94 -3.05 3.68
N SER A 205 2.68 -3.00 4.76
CA SER A 205 2.11 -3.10 6.11
C SER A 205 3.07 -2.69 7.22
N CYS A 206 2.51 -2.07 8.28
CA CYS A 206 3.16 -1.93 9.58
C CYS A 206 2.99 -3.18 10.47
N ASN A 207 2.11 -4.11 10.10
CA ASN A 207 1.70 -5.20 11.00
C ASN A 207 2.79 -6.22 11.31
N SER A 208 3.78 -6.44 10.44
CA SER A 208 4.93 -7.31 10.74
C SER A 208 5.71 -6.82 11.95
N VAL A 209 5.99 -5.53 11.96
CA VAL A 209 6.70 -4.86 13.06
C VAL A 209 5.79 -4.72 14.29
N TRP A 210 4.54 -4.27 14.07
CA TRP A 210 3.58 -4.11 15.18
C TRP A 210 3.25 -5.42 15.90
N SER A 211 3.12 -6.53 15.18
CA SER A 211 2.97 -7.86 15.75
C SER A 211 4.17 -8.24 16.60
N ALA A 212 5.38 -8.02 16.11
CA ALA A 212 6.61 -8.29 16.86
C ALA A 212 6.70 -7.46 18.15
N MET A 213 6.34 -6.17 18.12
CA MET A 213 6.28 -5.31 19.32
C MET A 213 5.26 -5.82 20.37
N ASN A 214 4.32 -6.66 19.98
CA ASN A 214 3.36 -7.33 20.87
C ASN A 214 3.72 -8.81 21.15
N GLY A 215 4.93 -9.24 20.82
CA GLY A 215 5.40 -10.61 21.07
C GLY A 215 4.74 -11.67 20.18
N ILE A 216 4.16 -11.29 19.04
CA ILE A 216 3.45 -12.19 18.14
C ILE A 216 4.41 -12.66 17.04
N SER A 217 4.58 -13.98 16.94
CA SER A 217 5.38 -14.64 15.90
C SER A 217 4.49 -15.27 14.84
N TRP A 218 4.57 -14.78 13.61
CA TRP A 218 3.85 -15.36 12.48
C TRP A 218 4.38 -16.75 12.09
N ALA A 219 5.68 -16.99 12.27
CA ALA A 219 6.26 -18.32 12.06
C ALA A 219 5.73 -19.39 13.03
N ALA A 220 5.22 -18.97 14.20
CA ALA A 220 4.55 -19.87 15.16
C ALA A 220 3.07 -20.11 14.82
N GLY A 221 2.54 -19.47 13.75
CA GLY A 221 1.12 -19.60 13.37
C GLY A 221 0.19 -18.68 14.17
N ASP A 222 0.71 -17.71 14.89
CA ASP A 222 -0.10 -16.72 15.60
C ASP A 222 -0.32 -15.50 14.66
N PHE A 223 -1.50 -15.45 14.04
CA PHE A 223 -1.90 -14.38 13.12
C PHE A 223 -2.92 -13.43 13.74
N LYS A 224 -2.95 -13.33 15.06
CA LYS A 224 -3.88 -12.44 15.74
C LYS A 224 -3.65 -11.01 15.31
N ARG A 225 -4.62 -10.43 14.60
CA ARG A 225 -4.59 -9.03 14.24
C ARG A 225 -4.77 -8.15 15.46
N ILE A 226 -3.87 -7.19 15.63
CA ILE A 226 -3.94 -6.15 16.64
C ILE A 226 -4.08 -4.82 15.90
N PRO A 227 -5.07 -3.98 16.22
CA PRO A 227 -5.19 -2.66 15.63
C PRO A 227 -3.92 -1.84 15.85
N THR A 228 -3.42 -1.20 14.80
CA THR A 228 -2.28 -0.30 14.89
C THR A 228 -2.70 0.96 15.65
N PRO A 229 -1.99 1.35 16.71
CA PRO A 229 -2.35 2.55 17.47
C PRO A 229 -1.99 3.82 16.70
N GLY A 230 -2.67 4.93 17.02
CA GLY A 230 -2.42 6.21 16.35
C GLY A 230 -1.02 6.78 16.57
N ASP A 231 -0.35 6.38 17.65
CA ASP A 231 1.04 6.76 18.00
C ASP A 231 2.10 5.77 17.47
N TYR A 232 1.74 4.87 16.55
CA TYR A 232 2.66 3.84 16.06
C TYR A 232 3.97 4.41 15.50
N PHE A 233 3.89 5.47 14.73
CA PHE A 233 5.06 6.06 14.07
C PHE A 233 6.02 6.76 15.04
N GLU A 234 5.53 7.17 16.22
CA GLU A 234 6.32 7.80 17.28
C GLU A 234 7.04 6.78 18.18
N ARG A 235 6.69 5.49 18.05
CA ARG A 235 7.25 4.42 18.86
C ARG A 235 8.66 4.05 18.43
N THR A 236 9.36 3.33 19.32
CA THR A 236 10.66 2.76 19.04
C THR A 236 10.57 1.25 19.22
N VAL A 237 11.08 0.50 18.26
CA VAL A 237 11.24 -0.95 18.36
C VAL A 237 12.49 -1.21 19.21
N ALA A 238 12.36 -1.97 20.29
CA ALA A 238 13.47 -2.36 21.13
C ALA A 238 14.36 -3.40 20.40
N ASP A 239 15.66 -3.39 20.71
CA ASP A 239 16.65 -4.25 20.02
C ASP A 239 16.30 -5.75 20.08
N ASP A 240 15.74 -6.20 21.19
CA ASP A 240 15.31 -7.60 21.38
C ASP A 240 14.04 -7.98 20.57
N VAL A 241 13.34 -6.98 20.01
CA VAL A 241 12.15 -7.17 19.18
C VAL A 241 12.49 -7.13 17.69
N VAL A 242 13.63 -6.54 17.30
CA VAL A 242 14.04 -6.41 15.89
C VAL A 242 14.13 -7.77 15.22
N GLU A 243 14.75 -8.77 15.85
CA GLU A 243 14.85 -10.14 15.30
C GLU A 243 13.47 -10.76 15.02
N LEU A 244 12.48 -10.49 15.88
CA LEU A 244 11.12 -11.00 15.68
C LEU A 244 10.40 -10.23 14.56
N ALA A 245 10.65 -8.92 14.43
CA ALA A 245 10.12 -8.13 13.33
C ALA A 245 10.65 -8.63 11.98
N ASP A 246 11.97 -8.86 11.88
CA ASP A 246 12.61 -9.45 10.69
C ASP A 246 12.04 -10.83 10.37
N ALA A 247 11.91 -11.69 11.37
CA ALA A 247 11.34 -13.04 11.19
C ALA A 247 9.89 -12.99 10.68
N ASN A 248 9.07 -12.04 11.14
CA ASN A 248 7.71 -11.83 10.63
C ASN A 248 7.71 -11.34 9.18
N MET A 249 8.61 -10.42 8.82
CA MET A 249 8.78 -9.94 7.46
C MET A 249 9.23 -11.06 6.51
N GLU A 250 10.24 -11.84 6.89
CA GLU A 250 10.69 -13.01 6.13
C GLU A 250 9.58 -14.07 5.97
N TYR A 251 8.73 -14.23 7.00
CA TYR A 251 7.61 -15.18 6.93
C TYR A 251 6.64 -14.82 5.80
N ILE A 252 6.24 -13.54 5.70
CA ILE A 252 5.38 -13.08 4.59
C ILE A 252 6.06 -13.34 3.25
N GLN A 253 7.32 -12.96 3.09
CA GLN A 253 8.03 -13.20 1.82
C GLN A 253 8.06 -14.67 1.43
N ARG A 254 8.24 -15.58 2.39
CA ARG A 254 8.20 -17.03 2.12
C ARG A 254 6.81 -17.50 1.70
N VAL A 255 5.76 -17.06 2.40
CA VAL A 255 4.37 -17.44 2.06
C VAL A 255 3.95 -16.93 0.68
N THR A 256 4.54 -15.83 0.23
CA THR A 256 4.18 -15.18 -1.04
C THR A 256 5.02 -15.64 -2.23
N ASN A 257 6.19 -16.26 -2.00
CA ASN A 257 7.12 -16.71 -3.04
C ASN A 257 7.24 -18.23 -3.13
N GLY A 258 6.58 -18.96 -2.25
CA GLY A 258 6.55 -20.43 -2.22
C GLY A 258 5.48 -21.03 -3.04
#